data_e960dd536b2ff519bf77e608e412fd5a
#
_entry.id   e960dd536b2ff519bf77e608e412fd5a
#
_cell.length_a   1.000
_cell.length_b   1.000
_cell.length_c   1.000
_cell.angle_alpha   90.00
_cell.angle_beta   90.00
_cell.angle_gamma   90.00
#
_symmetry.space_group_name_H-M   'P 1'
#
loop_
_entity.id
_entity.type
_entity.pdbx_description
1 polymer ?
#
loop_
_entity_poly.entity_id
_entity_poly.type
_entity_poly.pdbx_seq_one_letter_code
_entity_poly.pdbx_strand_id
1 'polypeptide(L)'
;YLPHRVTVRAGDFADLGECDVIVNSVGKIELLRETHDRLTEMDFTVPAVRSYAAKIKASGFDGVLINITNPCDIVTRELALGLGLPRGRVFGTGTGLDTSRLLSALARQTGVDHKSITCYMLGEHGNQQFAPWSCVSFRGMPLDVWAEKDARFRFDRAALQKESIGGGWVTFSGKFCTEYGIATTAARMAHIVLHDEKAIMPASAELCGEYGETGLFAGVPCVIGANGVEEVVELPLTGDEPRLLRGYPHEHGAFERTLIRFIAFYQGGFLI
;
A
#
# COMPACT_ATOMS: atom_id res chain seq x y z
N TYR A 1 13.34 16.53 -18.28
CA TYR A 1 13.34 15.88 -19.60
C TYR A 1 12.28 14.76 -19.62
N LEU A 2 11.28 14.88 -20.49
CA LEU A 2 10.23 13.87 -20.67
C LEU A 2 10.55 13.06 -21.93
N PRO A 3 10.67 11.72 -21.84
CA PRO A 3 11.03 10.86 -22.97
C PRO A 3 9.89 10.74 -24.02
N HIS A 4 8.69 11.18 -23.67
CA HIS A 4 7.51 11.10 -24.50
C HIS A 4 6.87 12.47 -24.69
N ARG A 5 6.07 12.62 -25.73
CA ARG A 5 5.27 13.83 -25.96
C ARG A 5 4.14 13.88 -24.93
N VAL A 6 4.21 14.86 -24.00
CA VAL A 6 3.29 15.00 -22.88
C VAL A 6 2.83 16.44 -22.78
N THR A 7 1.56 16.65 -22.48
CA THR A 7 1.01 17.95 -22.08
C THR A 7 0.80 17.93 -20.55
N VAL A 8 1.36 18.93 -19.86
CA VAL A 8 1.17 19.10 -18.42
C VAL A 8 0.43 20.42 -18.19
N ARG A 9 -0.68 20.37 -17.46
CA ARG A 9 -1.49 21.55 -17.11
C ARG A 9 -1.97 21.47 -15.67
N ALA A 10 -2.24 22.61 -15.06
CA ALA A 10 -3.07 22.65 -13.85
C ALA A 10 -4.53 22.37 -14.22
N GLY A 11 -5.25 21.71 -13.35
CA GLY A 11 -6.66 21.39 -13.51
C GLY A 11 -7.42 21.61 -12.21
N ASP A 12 -8.72 21.40 -12.24
CA ASP A 12 -9.59 21.40 -11.08
C ASP A 12 -10.37 20.08 -10.95
N PHE A 13 -11.27 19.99 -9.96
CA PHE A 13 -12.03 18.77 -9.74
C PHE A 13 -12.98 18.40 -10.88
N ALA A 14 -13.41 19.37 -11.71
CA ALA A 14 -14.27 19.09 -12.86
C ALA A 14 -13.53 18.35 -13.96
N ASP A 15 -12.23 18.59 -14.11
CA ASP A 15 -11.39 17.89 -15.10
C ASP A 15 -11.25 16.40 -14.82
N LEU A 16 -11.47 15.96 -13.56
CA LEU A 16 -11.25 14.57 -13.15
C LEU A 16 -12.21 13.57 -13.82
N GLY A 17 -13.38 14.02 -14.28
CA GLY A 17 -14.31 13.17 -15.03
C GLY A 17 -13.77 12.66 -16.37
N GLU A 18 -12.71 13.29 -16.91
CA GLU A 18 -12.05 12.88 -18.15
C GLU A 18 -10.78 12.04 -17.91
N CYS A 19 -10.45 11.74 -16.64
CA CYS A 19 -9.22 11.04 -16.29
C CYS A 19 -9.44 9.53 -16.23
N ASP A 20 -8.51 8.75 -16.79
CA ASP A 20 -8.46 7.29 -16.64
C ASP A 20 -7.91 6.88 -15.26
N VAL A 21 -6.92 7.63 -14.75
CA VAL A 21 -6.25 7.34 -13.49
C VAL A 21 -6.06 8.60 -12.66
N ILE A 22 -6.43 8.53 -11.39
CA ILE A 22 -6.09 9.53 -10.37
C ILE A 22 -5.03 8.95 -9.43
N VAL A 23 -3.96 9.71 -9.16
CA VAL A 23 -3.02 9.40 -8.08
C VAL A 23 -3.26 10.36 -6.93
N ASN A 24 -3.75 9.83 -5.79
CA ASN A 24 -3.96 10.60 -4.57
C ASN A 24 -2.68 10.68 -3.75
N SER A 25 -2.17 11.89 -3.51
CA SER A 25 -0.90 12.14 -2.81
C SER A 25 -0.97 13.27 -1.77
N VAL A 26 -2.14 13.50 -1.22
CA VAL A 26 -2.33 14.51 -0.16
C VAL A 26 -1.60 14.09 1.12
N GLY A 27 -0.88 15.00 1.77
CA GLY A 27 -0.14 14.69 2.99
C GLY A 27 0.36 15.93 3.72
N LYS A 28 0.80 15.76 4.96
CA LYS A 28 1.43 16.79 5.78
C LYS A 28 2.67 16.21 6.46
N ILE A 29 3.72 16.04 5.67
CA ILE A 29 4.96 15.34 6.05
C ILE A 29 5.65 15.96 7.27
N GLU A 30 5.39 17.24 7.58
CA GLU A 30 5.95 17.93 8.74
C GLU A 30 5.56 17.24 10.06
N LEU A 31 4.35 16.67 10.13
CA LEU A 31 3.87 15.97 11.32
C LEU A 31 4.71 14.74 11.66
N LEU A 32 5.28 14.08 10.66
CA LEU A 32 6.13 12.91 10.86
C LEU A 32 7.51 13.25 11.44
N ARG A 33 7.95 14.50 11.28
CA ARG A 33 9.28 14.93 11.79
C ARG A 33 9.33 14.94 13.31
N GLU A 34 8.21 15.17 13.97
CA GLU A 34 8.10 15.28 15.42
C GLU A 34 7.85 13.93 16.07
N THR A 35 6.99 13.12 15.47
CA THR A 35 6.46 11.90 16.11
C THR A 35 7.10 10.61 15.63
N HIS A 36 7.64 10.58 14.40
CA HIS A 36 8.09 9.35 13.72
C HIS A 36 7.01 8.25 13.67
N ASP A 37 5.72 8.66 13.71
CA ASP A 37 4.56 7.79 13.64
C ASP A 37 3.65 8.21 12.49
N ARG A 38 3.44 7.31 11.53
CA ARG A 38 2.61 7.55 10.34
C ARG A 38 1.14 7.77 10.69
N LEU A 39 0.66 7.23 11.82
CA LEU A 39 -0.71 7.45 12.27
C LEU A 39 -0.98 8.91 12.62
N THR A 40 0.05 9.68 12.96
CA THR A 40 -0.10 11.12 13.26
C THR A 40 -0.58 11.94 12.05
N GLU A 41 -0.29 11.51 10.81
CA GLU A 41 -0.84 12.18 9.63
C GLU A 41 -2.34 11.98 9.46
N MET A 42 -2.92 10.97 10.09
CA MET A 42 -4.32 10.58 9.94
C MET A 42 -5.29 11.71 10.29
N ASP A 43 -5.00 12.46 11.36
CA ASP A 43 -5.82 13.59 11.81
C ASP A 43 -5.90 14.71 10.76
N PHE A 44 -4.95 14.76 9.85
CA PHE A 44 -4.94 15.65 8.70
C PHE A 44 -5.50 14.99 7.44
N THR A 45 -5.00 13.79 7.11
CA THR A 45 -5.25 13.15 5.81
C THR A 45 -6.68 12.63 5.67
N VAL A 46 -7.26 12.04 6.72
CA VAL A 46 -8.64 11.52 6.67
C VAL A 46 -9.67 12.65 6.49
N PRO A 47 -9.68 13.73 7.28
CA PRO A 47 -10.57 14.87 7.00
C PRO A 47 -10.36 15.48 5.62
N ALA A 48 -9.10 15.60 5.18
CA ALA A 48 -8.79 16.14 3.86
C ALA A 48 -9.42 15.30 2.74
N VAL A 49 -9.18 13.97 2.72
CA VAL A 49 -9.73 13.11 1.66
C VAL A 49 -11.26 13.08 1.69
N ARG A 50 -11.88 13.06 2.86
CA ARG A 50 -13.35 13.15 3.00
C ARG A 50 -13.89 14.44 2.40
N SER A 51 -13.18 15.57 2.57
CA SER A 51 -13.61 16.88 2.08
C SER A 51 -13.68 16.96 0.57
N TYR A 52 -12.84 16.22 -0.16
CA TYR A 52 -12.80 16.25 -1.62
C TYR A 52 -13.29 14.98 -2.32
N ALA A 53 -13.46 13.86 -1.62
CA ALA A 53 -14.01 12.64 -2.23
C ALA A 53 -15.36 12.90 -2.91
N ALA A 54 -16.24 13.69 -2.28
CA ALA A 54 -17.51 14.10 -2.87
C ALA A 54 -17.32 14.93 -4.15
N LYS A 55 -16.26 15.74 -4.25
CA LYS A 55 -15.97 16.55 -5.45
C LYS A 55 -15.44 15.66 -6.58
N ILE A 56 -14.60 14.66 -6.29
CA ILE A 56 -14.17 13.66 -7.27
C ILE A 56 -15.39 12.90 -7.79
N LYS A 57 -16.27 12.44 -6.91
CA LYS A 57 -17.51 11.75 -7.31
C LYS A 57 -18.39 12.65 -8.18
N ALA A 58 -18.54 13.91 -7.82
CA ALA A 58 -19.37 14.87 -8.55
C ALA A 58 -18.82 15.22 -9.95
N SER A 59 -17.52 14.99 -10.22
CA SER A 59 -16.93 15.15 -11.55
C SER A 59 -17.38 14.09 -12.55
N GLY A 60 -18.00 12.99 -12.07
CA GLY A 60 -18.34 11.84 -12.90
C GLY A 60 -17.18 10.88 -13.13
N PHE A 61 -16.09 10.99 -12.35
CA PHE A 61 -14.95 10.07 -12.44
C PHE A 61 -15.38 8.62 -12.25
N ASP A 62 -15.03 7.77 -13.20
CA ASP A 62 -15.29 6.31 -13.21
C ASP A 62 -14.03 5.48 -13.50
N GLY A 63 -12.87 6.12 -13.51
CA GLY A 63 -11.57 5.49 -13.71
C GLY A 63 -11.02 4.75 -12.47
N VAL A 64 -9.71 4.67 -12.38
CA VAL A 64 -8.99 4.01 -11.28
C VAL A 64 -8.28 5.03 -10.39
N LEU A 65 -8.48 4.95 -9.07
CA LEU A 65 -7.78 5.78 -8.12
C LEU A 65 -6.70 5.00 -7.37
N ILE A 66 -5.45 5.46 -7.47
CA ILE A 66 -4.28 4.90 -6.79
C ILE A 66 -3.92 5.82 -5.63
N ASN A 67 -3.97 5.31 -4.40
CA ASN A 67 -3.62 6.07 -3.21
C ASN A 67 -2.17 5.84 -2.78
N ILE A 68 -1.42 6.93 -2.57
CA ILE A 68 -0.07 6.92 -1.99
C ILE A 68 0.03 7.70 -0.67
N THR A 69 -1.09 8.23 -0.20
CA THR A 69 -1.18 8.99 1.05
C THR A 69 -1.19 8.07 2.26
N ASN A 70 -0.49 8.46 3.31
CA ASN A 70 -0.49 7.76 4.60
C ASN A 70 -1.59 8.26 5.56
N PRO A 71 -2.04 7.39 6.50
CA PRO A 71 -1.84 5.93 6.54
C PRO A 71 -2.49 5.23 5.36
N CYS A 72 -1.71 4.48 4.58
CA CYS A 72 -2.12 4.03 3.24
C CYS A 72 -3.44 3.27 3.23
N ASP A 73 -3.57 2.26 4.08
CA ASP A 73 -4.73 1.36 4.07
C ASP A 73 -6.01 2.08 4.51
N ILE A 74 -5.89 2.94 5.53
CA ILE A 74 -6.98 3.73 6.08
C ILE A 74 -7.47 4.77 5.05
N VAL A 75 -6.56 5.53 4.47
CA VAL A 75 -6.90 6.56 3.47
C VAL A 75 -7.50 5.92 2.21
N THR A 76 -6.99 4.76 1.80
CA THR A 76 -7.55 4.00 0.68
C THR A 76 -8.99 3.59 0.95
N ARG A 77 -9.28 3.07 2.16
CA ARG A 77 -10.64 2.74 2.58
C ARG A 77 -11.57 3.95 2.58
N GLU A 78 -11.12 5.08 3.13
CA GLU A 78 -11.91 6.32 3.16
C GLU A 78 -12.26 6.83 1.75
N LEU A 79 -11.28 6.75 0.82
CA LEU A 79 -11.51 7.09 -0.58
C LEU A 79 -12.49 6.12 -1.25
N ALA A 80 -12.34 4.82 -1.04
CA ALA A 80 -13.23 3.81 -1.60
C ALA A 80 -14.68 4.02 -1.14
N LEU A 81 -14.88 4.25 0.15
CA LEU A 81 -16.21 4.55 0.73
C LEU A 81 -16.78 5.87 0.20
N GLY A 82 -15.95 6.91 0.11
CA GLY A 82 -16.38 8.24 -0.32
C GLY A 82 -16.77 8.30 -1.81
N LEU A 83 -16.03 7.61 -2.67
CA LEU A 83 -16.30 7.57 -4.10
C LEU A 83 -17.43 6.60 -4.44
N GLY A 84 -17.47 5.45 -3.79
CA GLY A 84 -18.46 4.40 -4.08
C GLY A 84 -18.29 3.78 -5.46
N LEU A 85 -17.07 3.75 -5.99
CA LEU A 85 -16.72 3.05 -7.22
C LEU A 85 -16.76 1.53 -7.02
N PRO A 86 -16.85 0.73 -8.09
CA PRO A 86 -16.75 -0.72 -7.99
C PRO A 86 -15.48 -1.17 -7.22
N ARG A 87 -15.58 -2.32 -6.53
CA ARG A 87 -14.43 -2.93 -5.84
C ARG A 87 -13.22 -3.00 -6.75
N GLY A 88 -12.04 -2.68 -6.20
CA GLY A 88 -10.77 -2.69 -6.92
C GLY A 88 -10.43 -1.41 -7.70
N ARG A 89 -11.43 -0.57 -8.02
CA ARG A 89 -11.18 0.72 -8.69
C ARG A 89 -10.46 1.73 -7.81
N VAL A 90 -10.53 1.58 -6.50
CA VAL A 90 -9.78 2.36 -5.52
C VAL A 90 -8.87 1.42 -4.76
N PHE A 91 -7.56 1.62 -4.87
CA PHE A 91 -6.57 0.83 -4.16
C PHE A 91 -5.35 1.70 -3.80
N GLY A 92 -4.58 1.25 -2.82
CA GLY A 92 -3.35 1.93 -2.40
C GLY A 92 -2.11 1.19 -2.88
N THR A 93 -0.96 1.88 -2.84
CA THR A 93 0.34 1.24 -3.11
C THR A 93 0.71 0.18 -2.06
N GLY A 94 0.07 0.22 -0.89
CA GLY A 94 0.22 -0.76 0.17
C GLY A 94 1.69 -1.06 0.48
N THR A 95 2.00 -2.33 0.58
CA THR A 95 3.34 -2.84 0.87
C THR A 95 4.24 -2.99 -0.37
N GLY A 96 3.90 -2.34 -1.50
CA GLY A 96 4.69 -2.43 -2.74
C GLY A 96 6.12 -1.92 -2.60
N LEU A 97 6.30 -0.76 -1.95
CA LEU A 97 7.63 -0.22 -1.69
C LEU A 97 8.39 -1.04 -0.63
N ASP A 98 7.69 -1.56 0.37
CA ASP A 98 8.28 -2.40 1.40
C ASP A 98 8.76 -3.74 0.83
N THR A 99 7.99 -4.33 -0.09
CA THR A 99 8.40 -5.50 -0.88
C THR A 99 9.67 -5.22 -1.69
N SER A 100 9.78 -4.04 -2.30
CA SER A 100 10.99 -3.64 -3.03
C SER A 100 12.22 -3.53 -2.11
N ARG A 101 12.03 -3.09 -0.87
CA ARG A 101 13.10 -3.08 0.16
C ARG A 101 13.52 -4.48 0.55
N LEU A 102 12.56 -5.39 0.77
CA LEU A 102 12.84 -6.79 1.06
C LEU A 102 13.57 -7.46 -0.10
N LEU A 103 13.15 -7.23 -1.35
CA LEU A 103 13.84 -7.70 -2.56
C LEU A 103 15.30 -7.23 -2.59
N SER A 104 15.55 -5.95 -2.30
CA SER A 104 16.90 -5.39 -2.26
C SER A 104 17.74 -6.00 -1.14
N ALA A 105 17.16 -6.23 0.04
CA ALA A 105 17.84 -6.85 1.17
C ALA A 105 18.20 -8.32 0.86
N LEU A 106 17.27 -9.09 0.28
CA LEU A 106 17.50 -10.46 -0.16
C LEU A 106 18.56 -10.55 -1.26
N ALA A 107 18.51 -9.66 -2.26
CA ALA A 107 19.52 -9.63 -3.32
C ALA A 107 20.92 -9.35 -2.77
N ARG A 108 21.06 -8.41 -1.84
CA ARG A 108 22.34 -8.12 -1.18
C ARG A 108 22.82 -9.30 -0.33
N GLN A 109 21.93 -9.94 0.43
CA GLN A 109 22.26 -11.05 1.31
C GLN A 109 22.71 -12.30 0.53
N THR A 110 22.03 -12.60 -0.59
CA THR A 110 22.24 -13.85 -1.33
C THR A 110 23.15 -13.70 -2.53
N GLY A 111 23.38 -12.48 -3.01
CA GLY A 111 24.08 -12.20 -4.27
C GLY A 111 23.25 -12.56 -5.52
N VAL A 112 21.95 -12.82 -5.38
CA VAL A 112 21.04 -13.13 -6.49
C VAL A 112 20.33 -11.87 -6.94
N ASP A 113 20.23 -11.64 -8.26
CA ASP A 113 19.51 -10.48 -8.81
C ASP A 113 18.04 -10.48 -8.38
N HIS A 114 17.53 -9.32 -7.97
CA HIS A 114 16.17 -9.16 -7.46
C HIS A 114 15.08 -9.63 -8.42
N LYS A 115 15.30 -9.59 -9.73
CA LYS A 115 14.37 -10.11 -10.76
C LYS A 115 14.21 -11.63 -10.73
N SER A 116 15.09 -12.32 -10.02
CA SER A 116 15.05 -13.77 -9.83
C SER A 116 14.45 -14.18 -8.49
N ILE A 117 14.04 -13.22 -7.68
CA ILE A 117 13.48 -13.42 -6.34
C ILE A 117 11.99 -13.12 -6.38
N THR A 118 11.19 -14.03 -5.83
CA THR A 118 9.78 -13.81 -5.54
C THR A 118 9.62 -13.68 -4.03
N CYS A 119 9.18 -12.53 -3.56
CA CYS A 119 8.82 -12.29 -2.16
C CYS A 119 7.79 -11.16 -2.07
N TYR A 120 7.14 -11.08 -0.94
CA TYR A 120 6.16 -10.05 -0.64
C TYR A 120 6.32 -9.57 0.82
N MET A 121 5.93 -8.35 1.08
CA MET A 121 5.57 -7.88 2.42
C MET A 121 4.05 -7.81 2.47
N LEU A 122 3.44 -8.33 3.52
CA LEU A 122 1.98 -8.38 3.69
C LEU A 122 1.55 -7.57 4.90
N GLY A 123 0.26 -7.21 4.94
CA GLY A 123 -0.38 -6.55 6.08
C GLY A 123 -0.39 -5.03 5.95
N GLU A 124 -0.27 -4.34 7.06
CA GLU A 124 -0.29 -2.88 7.10
C GLU A 124 0.94 -2.27 6.42
N HIS A 125 0.73 -1.22 5.62
CA HIS A 125 1.86 -0.35 5.23
C HIS A 125 2.31 0.49 6.43
N GLY A 126 3.04 -0.12 7.36
CA GLY A 126 3.46 0.47 8.63
C GLY A 126 4.36 -0.44 9.44
N ASN A 127 4.11 -0.50 10.75
CA ASN A 127 4.94 -1.26 11.67
C ASN A 127 4.54 -2.74 11.78
N GLN A 128 3.33 -3.11 11.34
CA GLN A 128 2.77 -4.46 11.49
C GLN A 128 2.86 -5.32 10.23
N GLN A 129 3.57 -4.86 9.21
CA GLN A 129 3.85 -5.66 8.03
C GLN A 129 4.80 -6.82 8.33
N PHE A 130 4.67 -7.89 7.58
CA PHE A 130 5.53 -9.07 7.71
C PHE A 130 5.88 -9.69 6.36
N ALA A 131 6.97 -10.44 6.32
CA ALA A 131 7.37 -11.24 5.17
C ALA A 131 6.86 -12.68 5.36
N PRO A 132 6.02 -13.21 4.44
CA PRO A 132 5.65 -14.62 4.44
C PRO A 132 6.83 -15.46 3.92
N TRP A 133 7.72 -15.83 4.83
CA TRP A 133 8.97 -16.53 4.49
C TRP A 133 8.73 -17.88 3.82
N SER A 134 7.58 -18.53 4.07
CA SER A 134 7.17 -19.76 3.41
C SER A 134 6.95 -19.58 1.90
N CYS A 135 6.66 -18.35 1.46
CA CYS A 135 6.37 -18.01 0.07
C CYS A 135 7.57 -17.38 -0.65
N VAL A 136 8.72 -17.20 0.03
CA VAL A 136 9.93 -16.67 -0.61
C VAL A 136 10.57 -17.74 -1.50
N SER A 137 10.81 -17.40 -2.76
CA SER A 137 11.46 -18.31 -3.71
C SER A 137 12.44 -17.59 -4.63
N PHE A 138 13.37 -18.36 -5.17
CA PHE A 138 14.36 -17.93 -6.15
C PHE A 138 14.17 -18.75 -7.42
N ARG A 139 13.60 -18.13 -8.45
CA ARG A 139 13.22 -18.79 -9.71
C ARG A 139 12.35 -20.03 -9.46
N GLY A 140 11.37 -19.93 -8.55
CA GLY A 140 10.43 -21.01 -8.22
C GLY A 140 10.95 -22.05 -7.23
N MET A 141 12.24 -22.03 -6.86
CA MET A 141 12.75 -22.90 -5.81
C MET A 141 12.59 -22.20 -4.44
N PRO A 142 11.93 -22.83 -3.46
CA PRO A 142 11.72 -22.26 -2.13
C PRO A 142 13.03 -21.90 -1.42
N LEU A 143 13.00 -20.84 -0.60
CA LEU A 143 14.14 -20.40 0.22
C LEU A 143 14.74 -21.51 1.07
N ASP A 144 13.90 -22.35 1.71
CA ASP A 144 14.37 -23.43 2.58
C ASP A 144 15.17 -24.46 1.83
N VAL A 145 14.78 -24.80 0.60
CA VAL A 145 15.53 -25.71 -0.26
C VAL A 145 16.90 -25.14 -0.66
N TRP A 146 16.98 -23.83 -0.87
CA TRP A 146 18.26 -23.16 -1.09
C TRP A 146 19.12 -23.16 0.17
N ALA A 147 18.54 -22.92 1.35
CA ALA A 147 19.25 -22.89 2.63
C ALA A 147 19.89 -24.23 3.00
N GLU A 148 19.33 -25.35 2.56
CA GLU A 148 19.96 -26.67 2.72
C GLU A 148 21.27 -26.79 1.96
N LYS A 149 21.34 -26.19 0.77
CA LYS A 149 22.42 -26.36 -0.20
C LYS A 149 23.52 -25.29 -0.12
N ASP A 150 23.16 -24.07 0.29
CA ASP A 150 24.05 -22.91 0.21
C ASP A 150 23.92 -22.02 1.45
N ALA A 151 25.05 -21.77 2.11
CA ALA A 151 25.13 -20.97 3.33
C ALA A 151 24.68 -19.50 3.14
N ARG A 152 24.74 -18.95 1.91
CA ARG A 152 24.27 -17.59 1.61
C ARG A 152 22.78 -17.38 1.88
N PHE A 153 22.01 -18.48 1.86
CA PHE A 153 20.56 -18.49 2.09
C PHE A 153 20.19 -18.81 3.56
N ARG A 154 21.21 -19.00 4.44
CA ARG A 154 21.05 -19.19 5.89
C ARG A 154 21.31 -17.88 6.59
N PHE A 155 20.29 -17.08 6.76
CA PHE A 155 20.36 -15.77 7.41
C PHE A 155 19.26 -15.59 8.45
N ASP A 156 19.41 -14.61 9.31
CA ASP A 156 18.38 -14.22 10.27
C ASP A 156 17.23 -13.51 9.53
N ARG A 157 16.12 -14.22 9.35
CA ARG A 157 14.92 -13.73 8.66
C ARG A 157 14.29 -12.56 9.39
N ALA A 158 14.26 -12.60 10.73
CA ALA A 158 13.67 -11.53 11.53
C ALA A 158 14.49 -10.23 11.42
N ALA A 159 15.83 -10.35 11.45
CA ALA A 159 16.71 -9.21 11.24
C ALA A 159 16.53 -8.58 9.84
N LEU A 160 16.41 -9.40 8.79
CA LEU A 160 16.25 -8.91 7.43
C LEU A 160 14.87 -8.25 7.23
N GLN A 161 13.82 -8.81 7.81
CA GLN A 161 12.49 -8.20 7.82
C GLN A 161 12.51 -6.85 8.54
N LYS A 162 13.10 -6.78 9.73
CA LYS A 162 13.23 -5.53 10.50
C LYS A 162 13.99 -4.45 9.73
N GLU A 163 15.06 -4.83 9.03
CA GLU A 163 15.81 -3.93 8.16
C GLU A 163 14.91 -3.38 7.04
N SER A 164 14.12 -4.23 6.39
CA SER A 164 13.22 -3.85 5.30
C SER A 164 12.13 -2.88 5.78
N ILE A 165 11.53 -3.12 6.93
CA ILE A 165 10.56 -2.23 7.58
C ILE A 165 11.22 -0.89 7.93
N GLY A 166 12.41 -0.92 8.50
CA GLY A 166 13.18 0.27 8.90
C GLY A 166 13.67 1.14 7.73
N GLY A 167 13.75 0.58 6.52
CA GLY A 167 14.33 1.27 5.36
C GLY A 167 13.65 2.58 4.97
N GLY A 168 12.35 2.72 5.29
CA GLY A 168 11.62 3.98 5.12
C GLY A 168 12.16 5.10 6.02
N TRP A 169 12.42 4.79 7.27
CA TRP A 169 12.96 5.75 8.25
C TRP A 169 14.39 6.14 7.97
N VAL A 170 15.22 5.21 7.45
CA VAL A 170 16.58 5.53 6.99
C VAL A 170 16.53 6.58 5.88
N THR A 171 15.68 6.40 4.89
CA THR A 171 15.49 7.38 3.80
C THR A 171 14.94 8.71 4.34
N PHE A 172 13.94 8.66 5.22
CA PHE A 172 13.33 9.84 5.82
C PHE A 172 14.35 10.65 6.64
N SER A 173 15.17 9.99 7.45
CA SER A 173 16.22 10.66 8.26
C SER A 173 17.26 11.38 7.39
N GLY A 174 17.52 10.89 6.17
CA GLY A 174 18.48 11.49 5.27
C GLY A 174 17.97 12.69 4.48
N LYS A 175 16.69 12.71 4.09
CA LYS A 175 16.13 13.76 3.21
C LYS A 175 14.72 14.23 3.57
N PHE A 176 14.20 13.82 4.72
CA PHE A 176 12.89 14.19 5.29
C PHE A 176 11.66 13.83 4.46
N CYS A 177 11.78 12.93 3.51
CA CYS A 177 10.69 12.42 2.68
C CYS A 177 11.10 11.11 1.98
N THR A 178 10.12 10.40 1.39
CA THR A 178 10.35 9.13 0.68
C THR A 178 9.75 9.16 -0.74
N GLU A 179 9.86 10.27 -1.46
CA GLU A 179 9.13 10.54 -2.69
C GLU A 179 9.50 9.65 -3.87
N TYR A 180 10.79 9.39 -4.14
CA TYR A 180 11.20 8.72 -5.38
C TYR A 180 10.74 7.26 -5.45
N GLY A 181 10.89 6.51 -4.35
CA GLY A 181 10.47 5.12 -4.31
C GLY A 181 8.97 4.97 -4.49
N ILE A 182 8.19 5.80 -3.79
CA ILE A 182 6.72 5.72 -3.88
C ILE A 182 6.23 6.23 -5.23
N ALA A 183 6.83 7.27 -5.81
CA ALA A 183 6.50 7.75 -7.15
C ALA A 183 6.76 6.67 -8.20
N THR A 184 7.86 5.91 -8.10
CA THR A 184 8.16 4.78 -8.99
C THR A 184 7.12 3.67 -8.86
N THR A 185 6.71 3.34 -7.63
CA THR A 185 5.67 2.33 -7.40
C THR A 185 4.32 2.77 -7.99
N ALA A 186 3.91 4.00 -7.73
CA ALA A 186 2.66 4.55 -8.27
C ALA A 186 2.68 4.64 -9.81
N ALA A 187 3.79 5.09 -10.39
CA ALA A 187 3.95 5.15 -11.85
C ALA A 187 3.89 3.75 -12.48
N ARG A 188 4.49 2.74 -11.84
CA ARG A 188 4.40 1.35 -12.31
C ARG A 188 2.96 0.83 -12.24
N MET A 189 2.25 1.09 -11.15
CA MET A 189 0.84 0.69 -11.02
C MET A 189 -0.05 1.39 -12.05
N ALA A 190 0.13 2.71 -12.25
CA ALA A 190 -0.59 3.45 -13.28
C ALA A 190 -0.30 2.90 -14.69
N HIS A 191 0.94 2.55 -14.98
CA HIS A 191 1.31 1.91 -16.25
C HIS A 191 0.59 0.57 -16.45
N ILE A 192 0.55 -0.27 -15.42
CA ILE A 192 -0.16 -1.56 -15.45
C ILE A 192 -1.64 -1.35 -15.76
N VAL A 193 -2.29 -0.39 -15.10
CA VAL A 193 -3.70 -0.06 -15.32
C VAL A 193 -3.94 0.41 -16.76
N LEU A 194 -3.14 1.37 -17.22
CA LEU A 194 -3.30 1.97 -18.56
C LEU A 194 -3.01 1.00 -19.71
N HIS A 195 -2.23 -0.05 -19.47
CA HIS A 195 -1.87 -1.05 -20.48
C HIS A 195 -2.53 -2.42 -20.25
N ASP A 196 -3.40 -2.53 -19.25
CA ASP A 196 -4.09 -3.79 -18.88
C ASP A 196 -3.14 -5.00 -18.74
N GLU A 197 -2.00 -4.79 -18.07
CA GLU A 197 -0.93 -5.81 -18.05
C GLU A 197 -1.27 -7.07 -17.25
N LYS A 198 -2.26 -7.04 -16.37
CA LYS A 198 -2.61 -8.15 -15.45
C LYS A 198 -1.40 -8.58 -14.60
N ALA A 199 -0.58 -7.62 -14.20
CA ALA A 199 0.60 -7.89 -13.42
C ALA A 199 0.27 -8.09 -11.94
N ILE A 200 0.98 -9.02 -11.28
CA ILE A 200 0.84 -9.24 -9.84
C ILE A 200 1.79 -8.31 -9.10
N MET A 201 1.22 -7.41 -8.28
CA MET A 201 1.95 -6.52 -7.38
C MET A 201 1.27 -6.45 -6.02
N PRO A 202 2.03 -6.21 -4.93
CA PRO A 202 1.41 -5.86 -3.65
C PRO A 202 0.66 -4.53 -3.79
N ALA A 203 -0.57 -4.50 -3.31
CA ALA A 203 -1.41 -3.31 -3.26
C ALA A 203 -2.25 -3.32 -1.98
N SER A 204 -2.60 -2.16 -1.45
CA SER A 204 -3.62 -2.03 -0.42
C SER A 204 -4.98 -2.21 -1.06
N ALA A 205 -5.58 -3.37 -0.84
CA ALA A 205 -6.84 -3.79 -1.44
C ALA A 205 -7.85 -4.20 -0.37
N GLU A 206 -9.14 -4.05 -0.70
CA GLU A 206 -10.22 -4.53 0.15
C GLU A 206 -10.28 -6.06 0.14
N LEU A 207 -10.24 -6.66 1.33
CA LEU A 207 -10.46 -8.08 1.53
C LEU A 207 -11.95 -8.37 1.71
N CYS A 208 -12.46 -9.31 0.96
CA CYS A 208 -13.87 -9.73 0.95
C CYS A 208 -14.04 -11.23 1.18
N GLY A 209 -13.22 -11.80 2.05
CA GLY A 209 -13.16 -13.22 2.38
C GLY A 209 -11.74 -13.78 2.24
N GLU A 210 -10.90 -13.14 1.45
CA GLU A 210 -9.51 -13.56 1.27
C GLU A 210 -8.78 -13.53 2.61
N TYR A 211 -7.95 -14.53 2.86
CA TYR A 211 -7.25 -14.76 4.14
C TYR A 211 -8.19 -14.89 5.34
N GLY A 212 -9.51 -15.06 5.11
CA GLY A 212 -10.55 -15.11 6.14
C GLY A 212 -10.93 -13.75 6.71
N GLU A 213 -10.56 -12.64 6.04
CA GLU A 213 -10.84 -11.26 6.46
C GLU A 213 -11.86 -10.59 5.54
N THR A 214 -12.66 -9.65 6.07
CA THR A 214 -13.69 -8.93 5.30
C THR A 214 -13.75 -7.47 5.74
N GLY A 215 -13.85 -6.56 4.76
CA GLY A 215 -13.97 -5.12 4.99
C GLY A 215 -12.68 -4.44 5.47
N LEU A 216 -11.57 -5.16 5.43
CA LEU A 216 -10.24 -4.71 5.76
C LEU A 216 -9.49 -4.31 4.47
N PHE A 217 -8.77 -3.21 4.50
CA PHE A 217 -7.78 -2.87 3.49
C PHE A 217 -6.38 -3.24 4.00
N ALA A 218 -5.65 -4.00 3.23
CA ALA A 218 -4.30 -4.47 3.60
C ALA A 218 -3.42 -4.63 2.36
N GLY A 219 -2.10 -4.53 2.56
CA GLY A 219 -1.11 -4.84 1.54
C GLY A 219 -1.06 -6.34 1.28
N VAL A 220 -1.52 -6.75 0.12
CA VAL A 220 -1.55 -8.15 -0.33
C VAL A 220 -1.20 -8.23 -1.82
N PRO A 221 -0.71 -9.36 -2.34
CA PRO A 221 -0.50 -9.53 -3.77
C PRO A 221 -1.84 -9.45 -4.53
N CYS A 222 -1.89 -8.63 -5.57
CA CYS A 222 -3.09 -8.41 -6.37
C CYS A 222 -2.77 -8.51 -7.86
N VAL A 223 -3.65 -9.10 -8.63
CA VAL A 223 -3.67 -8.95 -10.09
C VAL A 223 -4.23 -7.57 -10.38
N ILE A 224 -3.41 -6.71 -10.97
CA ILE A 224 -3.80 -5.34 -11.35
C ILE A 224 -3.93 -5.27 -12.87
N GLY A 225 -5.03 -4.71 -13.34
CA GLY A 225 -5.32 -4.51 -14.76
C GLY A 225 -6.09 -3.23 -15.01
N ALA A 226 -6.75 -3.11 -16.15
CA ALA A 226 -7.49 -1.92 -16.56
C ALA A 226 -8.58 -1.51 -15.56
N ASN A 227 -9.10 -2.44 -14.76
CA ASN A 227 -10.11 -2.16 -13.74
C ASN A 227 -9.52 -1.88 -12.35
N GLY A 228 -8.23 -1.69 -12.22
CA GLY A 228 -7.53 -1.60 -10.95
C GLY A 228 -7.18 -2.98 -10.40
N VAL A 229 -7.42 -3.24 -9.11
CA VAL A 229 -7.28 -4.57 -8.51
C VAL A 229 -8.44 -5.45 -8.97
N GLU A 230 -8.13 -6.47 -9.75
CA GLU A 230 -9.14 -7.39 -10.30
C GLU A 230 -9.26 -8.68 -9.49
N GLU A 231 -8.17 -9.09 -8.84
CA GLU A 231 -8.11 -10.27 -7.99
C GLU A 231 -7.09 -10.07 -6.86
N VAL A 232 -7.43 -10.53 -5.67
CA VAL A 232 -6.47 -10.70 -4.56
C VAL A 232 -5.91 -12.12 -4.63
N VAL A 233 -4.58 -12.22 -4.71
CA VAL A 233 -3.90 -13.52 -4.78
C VAL A 233 -3.61 -14.00 -3.37
N GLU A 234 -4.31 -15.04 -2.92
CA GLU A 234 -4.05 -15.67 -1.63
C GLU A 234 -2.78 -16.52 -1.68
N LEU A 235 -1.78 -16.12 -0.91
CA LEU A 235 -0.56 -16.92 -0.74
C LEU A 235 -0.81 -18.11 0.20
N PRO A 236 -0.17 -19.26 -0.03
CA PRO A 236 -0.28 -20.43 0.85
C PRO A 236 0.54 -20.23 2.13
N LEU A 237 0.06 -19.36 3.01
CA LEU A 237 0.70 -19.01 4.28
C LEU A 237 0.78 -20.23 5.19
N THR A 238 1.89 -20.39 5.93
CA THR A 238 2.12 -21.55 6.82
C THR A 238 2.47 -21.10 8.23
N GLY A 239 2.39 -22.02 9.20
CA GLY A 239 2.75 -21.77 10.60
C GLY A 239 1.93 -20.64 11.22
N ASP A 240 2.62 -19.63 11.74
CA ASP A 240 1.99 -18.47 12.39
C ASP A 240 1.67 -17.31 11.40
N GLU A 241 2.12 -17.40 10.15
CA GLU A 241 1.92 -16.34 9.14
C GLU A 241 0.45 -15.93 8.95
N PRO A 242 -0.54 -16.87 8.91
CA PRO A 242 -1.94 -16.48 8.84
C PRO A 242 -2.43 -15.66 10.03
N ARG A 243 -1.83 -15.87 11.23
CA ARG A 243 -2.16 -15.10 12.43
C ARG A 243 -1.63 -13.68 12.39
N LEU A 244 -0.47 -13.46 11.73
CA LEU A 244 0.11 -12.13 11.59
C LEU A 244 -0.78 -11.23 10.74
N LEU A 245 -1.42 -11.77 9.72
CA LEU A 245 -2.40 -11.03 8.92
C LEU A 245 -3.69 -10.75 9.72
N ARG A 246 -4.18 -11.74 10.49
CA ARG A 246 -5.39 -11.60 11.32
C ARG A 246 -5.19 -10.74 12.58
N GLY A 247 -3.96 -10.60 13.07
CA GLY A 247 -3.61 -9.71 14.18
C GLY A 247 -3.83 -8.23 13.88
N TYR A 248 -3.91 -7.90 12.60
CA TYR A 248 -4.14 -6.56 12.07
C TYR A 248 -5.48 -5.91 12.50
N PRO A 249 -6.62 -6.63 12.60
CA PRO A 249 -7.91 -6.03 13.00
C PRO A 249 -7.99 -5.56 14.44
N HIS A 250 -7.17 -6.08 15.35
CA HIS A 250 -7.29 -5.74 16.77
C HIS A 250 -6.88 -4.29 17.09
N GLU A 251 -5.94 -3.72 16.34
CA GLU A 251 -5.62 -2.30 16.46
C GLU A 251 -6.57 -1.43 15.62
N HIS A 252 -7.09 -1.94 14.48
CA HIS A 252 -8.19 -1.29 13.77
C HIS A 252 -9.50 -1.26 14.57
N GLY A 253 -9.80 -2.27 15.38
CA GLY A 253 -10.95 -2.21 16.30
C GLY A 253 -10.79 -1.16 17.39
N ALA A 254 -9.55 -0.83 17.81
CA ALA A 254 -9.26 0.34 18.61
C ALA A 254 -9.37 1.63 17.76
N PHE A 255 -9.00 1.56 16.50
CA PHE A 255 -9.09 2.63 15.52
C PHE A 255 -10.54 2.92 15.10
N GLU A 256 -11.37 1.92 14.82
CA GLU A 256 -12.81 2.12 14.60
C GLU A 256 -13.48 2.76 15.80
N ARG A 257 -13.09 2.41 17.02
CA ARG A 257 -13.56 3.10 18.25
C ARG A 257 -13.06 4.53 18.33
N THR A 258 -11.86 4.82 17.85
CA THR A 258 -11.32 6.19 17.77
C THR A 258 -12.01 6.96 16.63
N LEU A 259 -12.23 6.32 15.49
CA LEU A 259 -12.96 6.89 14.35
C LEU A 259 -14.44 7.17 14.71
N ILE A 260 -15.10 6.24 15.41
CA ILE A 260 -16.48 6.42 15.90
C ILE A 260 -16.53 7.56 16.93
N ARG A 261 -15.54 7.70 17.82
CA ARG A 261 -15.43 8.85 18.72
C ARG A 261 -15.22 10.17 17.96
N PHE A 262 -14.41 10.15 16.90
CA PHE A 262 -14.17 11.32 16.04
C PHE A 262 -15.42 11.71 15.24
N ILE A 263 -16.16 10.72 14.69
CA ILE A 263 -17.45 10.96 14.01
C ILE A 263 -18.50 11.49 14.98
N ALA A 264 -18.57 10.96 16.20
CA ALA A 264 -19.49 11.45 17.23
C ALA A 264 -19.14 12.86 17.70
N PHE A 265 -17.85 13.20 17.77
CA PHE A 265 -17.40 14.55 18.13
C PHE A 265 -17.68 15.58 17.03
N TYR A 266 -17.55 15.20 15.74
CA TYR A 266 -17.84 16.09 14.61
C TYR A 266 -19.34 16.26 14.32
N GLN A 267 -20.16 15.24 14.63
CA GLN A 267 -21.62 15.35 14.53
C GLN A 267 -22.24 16.11 15.70
N GLY A 268 -21.54 16.20 16.85
CA GLY A 268 -22.00 16.91 18.04
C GLY A 268 -21.62 18.40 18.12
N GLY A 269 -20.85 18.92 17.17
CA GLY A 269 -20.21 20.25 17.20
C GLY A 269 -20.82 21.33 16.33
N PHE A 270 -22.06 21.19 15.82
CA PHE A 270 -22.80 22.30 15.20
C PHE A 270 -24.26 22.30 15.66
N LEU A 271 -24.45 22.75 16.88
CA LEU A 271 -25.69 23.34 17.33
C LEU A 271 -25.28 24.66 18.04
N ILE A 272 -25.16 25.70 17.25
CA ILE A 272 -25.64 27.08 17.53
C ILE A 272 -26.07 27.67 16.20
#